data_c30ab2526609752cebbad730e6e2a300
#
_entry.id   c30ab2526609752cebbad730e6e2a300
#
_cell.length_a   1.000
_cell.length_b   1.000
_cell.length_c   1.000
_cell.angle_alpha   90.00
_cell.angle_beta   90.00
_cell.angle_gamma   90.00
#
_symmetry.space_group_name_H-M   'P 1'
#
loop_
_entity.id
_entity.type
_entity.pdbx_description
1 polymer ?
#
loop_
_entity_poly.entity_id
_entity_poly.type
_entity_poly.pdbx_seq_one_letter_code
_entity_poly.pdbx_strand_id
1 'polypeptide(L)'
;HHGLDRSNHPIVIETIKPAVAIMNNGPTKGCQSEMFAALKAANSIETIYQVHKNQRADGVVNNTELQFIANTKKGSSGNLIKLSVDPSGESYTVSIPATGHSKTFRTR
;
A
#
# COMPACT_ATOMS: atom_id res chain seq x y z
N HIS A 1 4.48 -0.06 -10.23
CA HIS A 1 3.61 0.23 -11.41
C HIS A 1 2.15 0.41 -10.98
N HIS A 2 1.97 1.14 -9.87
CA HIS A 2 0.65 1.58 -9.35
C HIS A 2 -0.31 0.46 -8.88
N GLY A 3 0.13 -0.79 -8.82
CA GLY A 3 -0.76 -1.92 -8.54
C GLY A 3 -1.64 -2.32 -9.74
N LEU A 4 -1.07 -2.23 -10.96
CA LEU A 4 -1.71 -2.77 -12.16
C LEU A 4 -1.53 -4.30 -12.24
N ASP A 5 -2.51 -5.02 -12.76
CA ASP A 5 -2.47 -6.49 -12.89
C ASP A 5 -1.30 -7.00 -13.76
N ARG A 6 -0.80 -6.16 -14.67
CA ARG A 6 0.36 -6.45 -15.52
C ARG A 6 1.72 -6.31 -14.85
N SER A 7 1.75 -5.85 -13.61
CA SER A 7 2.97 -5.56 -12.87
C SER A 7 3.12 -6.51 -11.69
N ASN A 8 4.38 -6.82 -11.35
CA ASN A 8 4.68 -7.66 -10.20
C ASN A 8 4.02 -9.05 -10.28
N HIS A 9 4.50 -9.86 -11.21
CA HIS A 9 4.11 -11.26 -11.27
C HIS A 9 4.12 -11.88 -9.85
N PRO A 10 3.17 -12.74 -9.46
CA PRO A 10 3.08 -13.32 -8.12
C PRO A 10 4.41 -13.89 -7.58
N ILE A 11 5.23 -14.46 -8.46
CA ILE A 11 6.56 -14.98 -8.09
C ILE A 11 7.48 -13.90 -7.49
N VAL A 12 7.33 -12.63 -7.90
CA VAL A 12 8.12 -11.52 -7.35
C VAL A 12 7.74 -11.30 -5.87
N ILE A 13 6.45 -11.30 -5.55
CA ILE A 13 5.94 -11.15 -4.19
C ILE A 13 6.39 -12.33 -3.33
N GLU A 14 6.26 -13.55 -3.86
CA GLU A 14 6.66 -14.78 -3.17
C GLU A 14 8.17 -14.86 -2.92
N THR A 15 8.98 -14.33 -3.84
CA THR A 15 10.45 -14.34 -3.72
C THR A 15 10.95 -13.27 -2.75
N ILE A 16 10.45 -12.02 -2.90
CA ILE A 16 10.87 -10.89 -2.06
C ILE A 16 10.30 -11.02 -0.64
N LYS A 17 9.10 -11.60 -0.50
CA LYS A 17 8.38 -11.75 0.78
C LYS A 17 8.30 -10.43 1.56
N PRO A 18 7.79 -9.35 0.98
CA PRO A 18 7.75 -8.05 1.66
C PRO A 18 6.86 -8.12 2.90
N ALA A 19 7.23 -7.38 3.96
CA ALA A 19 6.38 -7.20 5.14
C ALA A 19 5.31 -6.10 4.90
N VAL A 20 5.64 -5.12 4.07
CA VAL A 20 4.76 -3.99 3.75
C VAL A 20 4.71 -3.79 2.24
N ALA A 21 3.52 -3.58 1.72
CA ALA A 21 3.31 -3.15 0.35
C ALA A 21 2.74 -1.73 0.32
N ILE A 22 3.31 -0.86 -0.52
CA ILE A 22 2.80 0.50 -0.73
C ILE A 22 2.46 0.65 -2.20
N MET A 23 1.17 0.81 -2.52
CA MET A 23 0.72 1.08 -3.87
C MET A 23 0.66 2.57 -4.14
N ASN A 24 1.48 3.04 -5.06
CA ASN A 24 1.45 4.42 -5.55
C ASN A 24 0.35 4.56 -6.62
N ASN A 25 -0.88 4.29 -6.23
CA ASN A 25 -2.06 4.31 -7.10
C ASN A 25 -2.74 5.69 -7.10
N GLY A 26 -3.47 5.97 -8.17
CA GLY A 26 -4.40 7.09 -8.25
C GLY A 26 -5.83 6.67 -7.87
N PRO A 27 -6.79 7.61 -7.89
CA PRO A 27 -8.19 7.30 -7.56
C PRO A 27 -8.85 6.36 -8.56
N THR A 28 -8.40 6.34 -9.80
CA THR A 28 -8.93 5.48 -10.88
C THR A 28 -7.87 4.63 -11.57
N LYS A 29 -6.59 4.82 -11.23
CA LYS A 29 -5.44 4.11 -11.83
C LYS A 29 -4.75 3.24 -10.79
N GLY A 30 -4.47 2.00 -11.15
CA GLY A 30 -3.82 1.04 -10.25
C GLY A 30 -4.77 0.41 -9.24
N CYS A 31 -4.25 -0.25 -8.23
CA CYS A 31 -5.03 -1.03 -7.26
C CYS A 31 -6.04 -1.96 -7.95
N GLN A 32 -5.58 -2.67 -9.00
CA GLN A 32 -6.42 -3.58 -9.76
C GLN A 32 -6.66 -4.89 -8.99
N SER A 33 -7.73 -5.58 -9.35
CA SER A 33 -8.28 -6.68 -8.56
C SER A 33 -7.33 -7.86 -8.39
N GLU A 34 -6.65 -8.30 -9.44
CA GLU A 34 -5.72 -9.43 -9.38
C GLU A 34 -4.48 -9.09 -8.54
N MET A 35 -3.93 -7.87 -8.75
CA MET A 35 -2.78 -7.40 -7.99
C MET A 35 -3.12 -7.24 -6.50
N PHE A 36 -4.26 -6.64 -6.19
CA PHE A 36 -4.69 -6.46 -4.81
C PHE A 36 -4.96 -7.80 -4.12
N ALA A 37 -5.59 -8.74 -4.82
CA ALA A 37 -5.82 -10.11 -4.32
C ALA A 37 -4.49 -10.84 -4.05
N ALA A 38 -3.52 -10.72 -4.95
CA ALA A 38 -2.19 -11.31 -4.78
C ALA A 38 -1.46 -10.75 -3.54
N LEU A 39 -1.53 -9.44 -3.31
CA LEU A 39 -0.96 -8.82 -2.12
C LEU A 39 -1.66 -9.30 -0.83
N LYS A 40 -2.98 -9.43 -0.85
CA LYS A 40 -3.74 -9.93 0.31
C LYS A 40 -3.47 -11.42 0.61
N ALA A 41 -3.23 -12.22 -0.42
CA ALA A 41 -2.94 -13.64 -0.27
C ALA A 41 -1.51 -13.92 0.22
N ALA A 42 -0.61 -12.96 0.09
CA ALA A 42 0.80 -13.12 0.49
C ALA A 42 0.94 -13.12 2.02
N ASN A 43 1.23 -14.27 2.60
CA ASN A 43 1.37 -14.46 4.06
C ASN A 43 2.47 -13.58 4.70
N SER A 44 3.43 -13.09 3.91
CA SER A 44 4.50 -12.21 4.39
C SER A 44 4.04 -10.77 4.61
N ILE A 45 2.96 -10.33 3.95
CA ILE A 45 2.51 -8.94 3.97
C ILE A 45 1.64 -8.69 5.20
N GLU A 46 2.13 -7.86 6.10
CA GLU A 46 1.43 -7.46 7.32
C GLU A 46 0.48 -6.28 7.09
N THR A 47 0.83 -5.40 6.15
CA THR A 47 0.06 -4.18 5.88
C THR A 47 0.20 -3.76 4.42
N ILE A 48 -0.93 -3.40 3.81
CA ILE A 48 -0.99 -2.83 2.47
C ILE A 48 -1.40 -1.36 2.61
N TYR A 49 -0.57 -0.45 2.10
CA TYR A 49 -0.86 0.98 2.02
C TYR A 49 -1.25 1.38 0.60
N GLN A 50 -2.11 2.38 0.49
CA GLN A 50 -2.51 3.00 -0.78
C GLN A 50 -2.34 4.51 -0.72
N VAL A 51 -1.81 5.11 -1.80
CA VAL A 51 -1.75 6.57 -1.90
C VAL A 51 -3.16 7.15 -2.08
N HIS A 52 -3.99 6.50 -2.89
CA HIS A 52 -5.39 6.88 -3.07
C HIS A 52 -6.34 5.72 -2.81
N LYS A 53 -7.53 6.06 -2.30
CA LYS A 53 -8.67 5.15 -2.33
C LYS A 53 -9.04 4.86 -3.78
N ASN A 54 -9.17 3.60 -4.14
CA ASN A 54 -9.72 3.19 -5.41
C ASN A 54 -11.21 3.57 -5.46
N GLN A 55 -11.56 4.48 -6.37
CA GLN A 55 -12.91 5.03 -6.54
C GLN A 55 -13.68 4.43 -7.72
N ARG A 56 -13.10 3.43 -8.41
CA ARG A 56 -13.83 2.64 -9.41
C ARG A 56 -14.87 1.76 -8.72
N ALA A 57 -15.77 1.16 -9.51
CA ALA A 57 -16.81 0.25 -9.01
C ALA A 57 -16.21 -0.94 -8.22
N ASP A 58 -15.04 -1.45 -8.61
CA ASP A 58 -14.35 -2.53 -7.92
C ASP A 58 -13.73 -2.10 -6.57
N GLY A 59 -13.70 -0.79 -6.28
CA GLY A 59 -13.22 -0.25 -5.00
C GLY A 59 -14.04 -0.68 -3.78
N VAL A 60 -15.18 -1.34 -3.95
CA VAL A 60 -15.93 -1.96 -2.86
C VAL A 60 -15.12 -3.08 -2.20
N VAL A 61 -14.34 -3.82 -2.97
CA VAL A 61 -13.52 -4.96 -2.50
C VAL A 61 -12.02 -4.73 -2.63
N ASN A 62 -11.59 -3.83 -3.51
CA ASN A 62 -10.19 -3.57 -3.82
C ASN A 62 -9.70 -2.26 -3.19
N ASN A 63 -9.83 -2.16 -1.90
CA ASN A 63 -9.20 -1.14 -1.06
C ASN A 63 -8.73 -1.79 0.25
N THR A 64 -7.60 -1.32 0.75
CA THR A 64 -7.19 -1.61 2.12
C THR A 64 -8.05 -0.84 3.13
N GLU A 65 -7.84 -1.03 4.43
CA GLU A 65 -8.53 -0.28 5.47
C GLU A 65 -8.24 1.23 5.34
N LEU A 66 -9.22 2.06 5.65
CA LEU A 66 -9.14 3.52 5.47
C LEU A 66 -7.93 4.16 6.18
N GLN A 67 -7.53 3.63 7.33
CA GLN A 67 -6.36 4.13 8.07
C GLN A 67 -5.04 3.98 7.32
N PHE A 68 -4.96 3.10 6.32
CA PHE A 68 -3.77 2.87 5.50
C PHE A 68 -3.84 3.57 4.14
N ILE A 69 -4.81 4.45 3.94
CA ILE A 69 -5.00 5.21 2.69
C ILE A 69 -4.73 6.69 2.93
N ALA A 70 -3.77 7.26 2.18
CA ALA A 70 -3.38 8.65 2.37
C ALA A 70 -4.42 9.66 1.85
N ASN A 71 -5.12 9.32 0.76
CA ASN A 71 -6.09 10.21 0.11
C ASN A 71 -7.41 9.46 -0.11
N THR A 72 -8.42 9.79 0.69
CA THR A 72 -9.72 9.08 0.67
C THR A 72 -10.79 9.76 -0.17
N LYS A 73 -10.61 11.06 -0.48
CA LYS A 73 -11.57 11.88 -1.22
C LYS A 73 -11.09 12.13 -2.66
N LYS A 74 -12.04 12.27 -3.59
CA LYS A 74 -11.76 12.78 -4.94
C LYS A 74 -11.29 14.23 -4.84
N GLY A 75 -10.17 14.57 -5.51
CA GLY A 75 -9.63 15.93 -5.45
C GLY A 75 -8.88 16.24 -4.15
N SER A 76 -8.38 15.22 -3.46
CA SER A 76 -7.55 15.40 -2.27
C SER A 76 -6.26 16.17 -2.56
N SER A 77 -5.71 16.79 -1.53
CA SER A 77 -4.56 17.72 -1.59
C SER A 77 -3.19 17.07 -1.80
N GLY A 78 -3.14 15.79 -2.20
CA GLY A 78 -1.87 15.10 -2.46
C GLY A 78 -1.13 14.69 -1.19
N ASN A 79 -1.85 14.14 -0.21
CA ASN A 79 -1.23 13.59 0.99
C ASN A 79 -0.26 12.46 0.65
N LEU A 80 0.92 12.49 1.28
CA LEU A 80 1.97 11.51 1.04
C LEU A 80 1.94 10.36 2.07
N ILE A 81 2.55 9.25 1.68
CA ILE A 81 2.99 8.20 2.60
C ILE A 81 4.49 8.35 2.77
N LYS A 82 4.96 8.41 4.01
CA LYS A 82 6.38 8.54 4.36
C LYS A 82 6.89 7.23 4.92
N LEU A 83 8.02 6.76 4.42
CA LEU A 83 8.79 5.67 4.99
C LEU A 83 10.09 6.23 5.57
N SER A 84 10.36 5.91 6.83
CA SER A 84 11.58 6.32 7.54
C SER A 84 12.26 5.08 8.12
N VAL A 85 13.52 4.87 7.77
CA VAL A 85 14.33 3.77 8.31
C VAL A 85 15.09 4.27 9.53
N ASP A 86 15.08 3.48 10.59
CA ASP A 86 15.89 3.75 11.78
C ASP A 86 17.39 3.67 11.42
N PRO A 87 18.25 4.54 11.97
CA PRO A 87 19.69 4.51 11.69
C PRO A 87 20.37 3.18 11.99
N SER A 88 19.85 2.39 12.94
CA SER A 88 20.35 1.03 13.20
C SER A 88 20.01 0.02 12.10
N GLY A 89 19.03 0.34 11.24
CA GLY A 89 18.50 -0.57 10.24
C GLY A 89 17.60 -1.68 10.80
N GLU A 90 17.33 -1.71 12.10
CA GLU A 90 16.54 -2.77 12.74
C GLU A 90 15.03 -2.57 12.59
N SER A 91 14.61 -1.36 12.27
CA SER A 91 13.18 -1.02 12.08
C SER A 91 12.97 0.08 11.04
N TYR A 92 11.75 0.19 10.59
CA TYR A 92 11.29 1.30 9.75
C TYR A 92 9.85 1.66 10.11
N THR A 93 9.51 2.92 9.91
CA THR A 93 8.18 3.45 10.20
C THR A 93 7.51 3.92 8.91
N VAL A 94 6.28 3.49 8.69
CA VAL A 94 5.41 4.01 7.63
C VAL A 94 4.37 4.91 8.26
N SER A 95 4.26 6.12 7.77
CA SER A 95 3.33 7.13 8.30
C SER A 95 2.56 7.85 7.19
N ILE A 96 1.40 8.35 7.55
CA ILE A 96 0.57 9.24 6.74
C ILE A 96 0.39 10.53 7.58
N PRO A 97 1.29 11.52 7.43
CA PRO A 97 1.31 12.70 8.31
C PRO A 97 -0.03 13.45 8.36
N ALA A 98 -0.73 13.53 7.22
CA ALA A 98 -2.01 14.23 7.13
C ALA A 98 -3.13 13.61 7.98
N THR A 99 -3.05 12.33 8.31
CA THR A 99 -4.05 11.62 9.14
C THR A 99 -3.56 11.31 10.55
N GLY A 100 -2.27 11.55 10.81
CA GLY A 100 -1.62 11.17 12.07
C GLY A 100 -1.33 9.66 12.18
N HIS A 101 -1.55 8.88 11.11
CA HIS A 101 -1.23 7.45 11.11
C HIS A 101 0.28 7.20 11.14
N SER A 102 0.71 6.27 11.98
CA SER A 102 2.11 5.82 12.05
C SER A 102 2.17 4.38 12.55
N LYS A 103 2.96 3.54 11.89
CA LYS A 103 3.19 2.15 12.29
C LYS A 103 4.64 1.77 12.05
N THR A 104 5.28 1.20 13.06
CA THR A 104 6.67 0.73 12.98
C THR A 104 6.70 -0.79 12.75
N PHE A 105 7.61 -1.20 11.88
CA PHE A 105 7.87 -2.58 11.50
C PHE A 105 9.32 -2.92 11.79
N ARG A 106 9.60 -4.18 12.09
CA ARG A 106 10.97 -4.69 12.16
C ARG A 106 11.46 -5.07 10.77
N THR A 107 12.72 -4.82 10.49
CA THR A 107 13.40 -5.38 9.32
C THR A 107 13.57 -6.89 9.50
N ARG A 108 13.54 -7.60 8.41
CA ARG A 108 13.72 -9.05 8.38
C ARG A 108 15.06 -9.42 7.75
#